data_fd760eecacf0117249bd6f8265ef5ffa
#
_entry.id   fd760eecacf0117249bd6f8265ef5ffa
#
_cell.length_a   1.000
_cell.length_b   1.000
_cell.length_c   1.000
_cell.angle_alpha   90.00
_cell.angle_beta   90.00
_cell.angle_gamma   90.00
#
_symmetry.space_group_name_H-M   'P 1'
#
loop_
_entity.id
_entity.type
_entity.pdbx_description
1 polymer ?
#
loop_
_entity_poly.entity_id
_entity_poly.type
_entity_poly.pdbx_seq_one_letter_code
_entity_poly.pdbx_strand_id
1 'polypeptide(L)'
;MKISTKRRYGLRILLDIALYRIGNKPRMIREIANNQEISEKYISRLIIELRKAGFVKSVRGANGGYTLTRRPEDISVLEVLEVMEGPIA
;
A
#
# COMPACT_ATOMS: atom_id res chain seq x y z
N MET A 1 7.51 -12.66 -17.42
CA MET A 1 8.06 -12.60 -16.06
C MET A 1 6.95 -12.80 -15.05
N LYS A 2 7.16 -13.65 -14.08
CA LYS A 2 6.20 -13.87 -13.02
C LYS A 2 6.42 -12.87 -11.89
N ILE A 3 5.38 -12.12 -11.55
CA ILE A 3 5.41 -11.23 -10.40
C ILE A 3 4.86 -12.02 -9.21
N SER A 4 5.59 -12.05 -8.10
CA SER A 4 5.15 -12.77 -6.91
C SER A 4 3.85 -12.17 -6.37
N THR A 5 3.12 -12.97 -5.60
CA THR A 5 1.88 -12.52 -4.97
C THR A 5 2.12 -11.28 -4.09
N LYS A 6 3.19 -11.32 -3.30
CA LYS A 6 3.56 -10.22 -2.43
C LYS A 6 3.79 -8.92 -3.22
N ARG A 7 4.56 -8.98 -4.29
CA ARG A 7 4.86 -7.83 -5.13
C ARG A 7 3.61 -7.28 -5.80
N ARG A 8 2.79 -8.17 -6.33
CA ARG A 8 1.55 -7.80 -6.99
C ARG A 8 0.60 -7.08 -6.04
N TYR A 9 0.40 -7.62 -4.84
CA TYR A 9 -0.47 -6.98 -3.87
C TYR A 9 0.12 -5.71 -3.28
N GLY A 10 1.45 -5.63 -3.15
CA GLY A 10 2.09 -4.38 -2.75
C GLY A 10 1.77 -3.25 -3.73
N LEU A 11 1.87 -3.53 -5.03
CA LEU A 11 1.49 -2.58 -6.07
C LEU A 11 0.01 -2.22 -5.99
N ARG A 12 -0.86 -3.20 -5.78
CA ARG A 12 -2.30 -2.96 -5.70
C ARG A 12 -2.67 -2.08 -4.52
N ILE A 13 -1.98 -2.22 -3.39
CA ILE A 13 -2.21 -1.36 -2.22
C ILE A 13 -1.87 0.09 -2.55
N LEU A 14 -0.72 0.33 -3.17
CA LEU A 14 -0.31 1.68 -3.54
C LEU A 14 -1.26 2.29 -4.56
N LEU A 15 -1.69 1.50 -5.53
CA LEU A 15 -2.68 1.96 -6.52
C LEU A 15 -4.02 2.26 -5.87
N ASP A 16 -4.44 1.46 -4.90
CA ASP A 16 -5.69 1.71 -4.18
C ASP A 16 -5.64 3.07 -3.49
N ILE A 17 -4.56 3.33 -2.76
CA ILE A 17 -4.41 4.62 -2.07
C ILE A 17 -4.39 5.76 -3.08
N ALA A 18 -3.69 5.60 -4.19
CA ALA A 18 -3.57 6.64 -5.21
C ALA A 18 -4.91 6.94 -5.89
N LEU A 19 -5.67 5.90 -6.23
CA LEU A 19 -6.86 6.03 -7.07
C LEU A 19 -8.15 6.29 -6.29
N TYR A 20 -8.25 5.76 -5.07
CA TYR A 20 -9.50 5.79 -4.33
C TYR A 20 -9.50 6.75 -3.14
N ARG A 21 -8.43 7.50 -2.95
CA ARG A 21 -8.39 8.52 -1.92
C ARG A 21 -9.31 9.68 -2.30
N ILE A 22 -10.15 10.10 -1.36
CA ILE A 22 -11.04 11.25 -1.57
C ILE A 22 -10.38 12.47 -0.95
N GLY A 23 -10.01 13.45 -1.78
CA GLY A 23 -9.31 14.63 -1.33
C GLY A 23 -8.01 14.26 -0.61
N ASN A 24 -7.81 14.79 0.59
CA ASN A 24 -6.63 14.49 1.41
C ASN A 24 -6.91 13.43 2.46
N LYS A 25 -8.08 12.78 2.40
CA LYS A 25 -8.46 11.80 3.40
C LYS A 25 -7.62 10.54 3.27
N PRO A 26 -7.02 10.04 4.39
CA PRO A 26 -6.26 8.78 4.33
C PRO A 26 -7.15 7.60 4.00
N ARG A 27 -6.53 6.56 3.44
CA ARG A 27 -7.21 5.30 3.13
C ARG A 27 -7.07 4.36 4.32
N MET A 28 -8.16 3.84 4.85
CA MET A 28 -8.12 2.89 5.96
C MET A 28 -7.81 1.48 5.44
N ILE A 29 -7.13 0.69 6.26
CA ILE A 29 -6.81 -0.71 5.92
C ILE A 29 -8.08 -1.47 5.54
N ARG A 30 -9.15 -1.30 6.30
CA ARG A 30 -10.44 -1.95 6.03
C ARG A 30 -10.98 -1.60 4.65
N GLU A 31 -10.83 -0.35 4.23
CA GLU A 31 -11.27 0.09 2.90
C GLU A 31 -10.45 -0.56 1.79
N ILE A 32 -9.14 -0.60 1.97
CA ILE A 32 -8.23 -1.22 1.01
C ILE A 32 -8.55 -2.72 0.91
N ALA A 33 -8.66 -3.38 2.05
CA ALA A 33 -8.93 -4.81 2.11
C ALA A 33 -10.24 -5.16 1.41
N ASN A 34 -11.27 -4.38 1.69
CA ASN A 34 -12.59 -4.59 1.11
C ASN A 34 -12.56 -4.38 -0.41
N ASN A 35 -11.92 -3.30 -0.85
CA ASN A 35 -11.84 -2.97 -2.26
C ASN A 35 -11.02 -3.98 -3.06
N GLN A 36 -9.94 -4.48 -2.47
CA GLN A 36 -9.03 -5.43 -3.12
C GLN A 36 -9.43 -6.89 -2.90
N GLU A 37 -10.44 -7.13 -2.08
CA GLU A 37 -10.89 -8.47 -1.72
C GLU A 37 -9.75 -9.32 -1.12
N ILE A 38 -9.01 -8.69 -0.21
CA ILE A 38 -7.86 -9.30 0.49
C ILE A 38 -8.10 -9.11 1.99
N SER A 39 -7.64 -10.05 2.82
CA SER A 39 -7.82 -9.94 4.25
C SER A 39 -7.13 -8.71 4.82
N GLU A 40 -7.73 -8.11 5.85
CA GLU A 40 -7.11 -6.97 6.54
C GLU A 40 -5.76 -7.36 7.13
N LYS A 41 -5.64 -8.58 7.62
CA LYS A 41 -4.40 -9.08 8.20
C LYS A 41 -3.26 -9.06 7.16
N TYR A 42 -3.53 -9.52 5.95
CA TYR A 42 -2.51 -9.54 4.90
C TYR A 42 -2.15 -8.11 4.45
N ILE A 43 -3.17 -7.27 4.28
CA ILE A 43 -2.95 -5.85 3.94
C ILE A 43 -2.09 -5.19 5.02
N SER A 44 -2.39 -5.43 6.31
CA SER A 44 -1.61 -4.86 7.41
C SER A 44 -0.14 -5.27 7.35
N ARG A 45 0.13 -6.53 7.02
CA ARG A 45 1.50 -7.01 6.91
C ARG A 45 2.26 -6.33 5.78
N LEU A 46 1.63 -6.16 4.63
CA LEU A 46 2.26 -5.51 3.49
C LEU A 46 2.43 -4.00 3.72
N ILE A 47 1.46 -3.38 4.37
CA ILE A 47 1.54 -1.94 4.69
C ILE A 47 2.75 -1.64 5.58
N ILE A 48 3.08 -2.53 6.52
CA ILE A 48 4.26 -2.35 7.35
C ILE A 48 5.52 -2.27 6.50
N GLU A 49 5.65 -3.14 5.51
CA GLU A 49 6.81 -3.13 4.61
C GLU A 49 6.83 -1.87 3.73
N LEU A 50 5.68 -1.49 3.21
CA LEU A 50 5.58 -0.27 2.38
C LEU A 50 5.91 0.98 3.19
N ARG A 51 5.50 1.01 4.47
CA ARG A 51 5.82 2.12 5.35
C ARG A 51 7.31 2.18 5.66
N LYS A 52 7.92 1.04 5.98
CA LYS A 52 9.37 0.97 6.23
C LYS A 52 10.18 1.41 5.02
N ALA A 53 9.68 1.12 3.84
CA ALA A 53 10.32 1.51 2.59
C ALA A 53 10.09 2.99 2.23
N GLY A 54 9.21 3.67 2.97
CA GLY A 54 8.95 5.09 2.76
C GLY A 54 7.92 5.42 1.70
N PHE A 55 7.12 4.46 1.24
CA PHE A 55 6.08 4.72 0.24
C PHE A 55 4.79 5.26 0.86
N VAL A 56 4.50 4.87 2.10
CA VAL A 56 3.29 5.32 2.78
C VAL A 56 3.63 5.81 4.18
N LYS A 57 2.74 6.62 4.72
CA LYS A 57 2.80 7.06 6.12
C LYS A 57 1.43 6.90 6.74
N SER A 58 1.41 6.67 8.05
CA SER A 58 0.17 6.55 8.79
C SER A 58 -0.32 7.90 9.26
N VAL A 59 -1.64 8.06 9.32
CA VAL A 59 -2.30 9.23 9.87
C VAL A 59 -3.19 8.73 11.00
N ARG A 60 -3.00 9.28 12.18
CA ARG A 60 -3.76 8.88 13.37
C ARG A 60 -5.11 9.57 13.44
N GLY A 61 -6.00 9.01 14.26
CA GLY A 61 -7.28 9.60 14.58
C GLY A 61 -8.45 8.84 14.01
N ALA A 62 -9.66 9.34 14.29
CA ALA A 62 -10.91 8.70 13.87
C ALA A 62 -11.02 8.61 12.35
N ASN A 63 -10.44 9.58 11.64
CA ASN A 63 -10.41 9.59 10.17
C ASN A 63 -9.01 9.25 9.66
N GLY A 64 -8.27 8.48 10.43
CA GLY A 64 -6.92 8.09 10.08
C GLY A 64 -6.86 6.99 9.04
N GLY A 65 -5.63 6.57 8.76
CA GLY A 65 -5.36 5.55 7.76
C GLY A 65 -3.97 5.77 7.18
N TYR A 66 -3.84 5.57 5.87
CA TYR A 66 -2.54 5.67 5.20
C TYR A 66 -2.62 6.57 3.99
N THR A 67 -1.56 7.33 3.77
CA THR A 67 -1.41 8.18 2.58
C THR A 67 -0.06 7.88 1.93
N LEU A 68 0.06 8.24 0.66
CA LEU A 68 1.35 8.15 -0.03
C LEU A 68 2.27 9.27 0.48
N THR A 69 3.55 8.98 0.56
CA THR A 69 4.56 9.98 0.93
C THR A 69 5.01 10.82 -0.25
N ARG A 70 4.75 10.34 -1.46
CA ARG A 70 5.11 11.01 -2.72
C ARG A 70 3.91 10.97 -3.65
N ARG A 71 3.93 11.83 -4.68
CA ARG A 71 2.89 11.77 -5.70
C ARG A 71 2.99 10.43 -6.43
N PRO A 72 1.84 9.87 -6.87
CA PRO A 72 1.87 8.59 -7.58
C PRO A 72 2.83 8.57 -8.77
N GLU A 73 2.90 9.68 -9.52
CA GLU A 73 3.78 9.77 -10.68
C GLU A 73 5.26 9.76 -10.33
N ASP A 74 5.59 9.97 -9.05
CA ASP A 74 6.98 9.94 -8.57
C ASP A 74 7.37 8.57 -8.01
N ILE A 75 6.48 7.60 -8.06
CA ILE A 75 6.73 6.24 -7.59
C ILE A 75 6.83 5.33 -8.82
N SER A 76 7.99 4.69 -9.02
CA SER A 76 8.13 3.76 -10.13
C SER A 76 7.70 2.37 -9.71
N VAL A 77 7.16 1.61 -10.67
CA VAL A 77 6.80 0.21 -10.44
C VAL A 77 8.05 -0.59 -10.05
N LEU A 78 9.18 -0.30 -10.69
CA LEU A 78 10.43 -1.01 -10.40
C LEU A 78 10.86 -0.84 -8.94
N GLU A 79 10.78 0.39 -8.40
CA GLU A 79 11.10 0.63 -6.98
C GLU A 79 10.26 -0.25 -6.07
N VAL A 80 8.96 -0.32 -6.35
CA VAL A 80 8.04 -1.10 -5.52
C VAL A 80 8.39 -2.59 -5.60
N LEU A 81 8.64 -3.08 -6.80
CA LEU A 81 9.00 -4.49 -7.01
C LEU A 81 10.30 -4.85 -6.29
N GLU A 82 11.28 -3.96 -6.31
CA GLU A 82 12.55 -4.19 -5.63
C GLU A 82 12.39 -4.25 -4.12
N VAL A 83 11.61 -3.32 -3.55
CA VAL A 83 11.37 -3.28 -2.11
C VAL A 83 10.57 -4.47 -1.63
N MET A 84 9.60 -4.91 -2.42
CA MET A 84 8.75 -6.04 -2.08
C MET A 84 9.37 -7.38 -2.46
N GLU A 85 10.65 -7.39 -2.76
CA GLU A 85 11.39 -8.61 -3.05
C GLU A 85 11.64 -9.39 -1.77
N GLY A 86 11.78 -10.71 -1.94
CA GLY A 86 12.10 -11.58 -0.83
C GLY A 86 10.86 -12.13 -0.14
N PRO A 87 11.08 -13.09 0.76
CA PRO A 87 10.00 -13.77 1.45
C PRO A 87 9.38 -12.87 2.52
N ILE A 88 8.09 -13.11 2.78
CA ILE A 88 7.46 -12.55 3.97
C ILE A 88 7.95 -13.41 5.13
N ALA A 89 8.72 -12.79 6.01
CA ALA A 89 9.24 -13.47 7.17
C ALA A 89 8.12 -13.74 8.18
#